data_32b763faa713da23b0a2b5483dd51709
#
_entry.id   32b763faa713da23b0a2b5483dd51709
#
_cell.length_a   1.000
_cell.length_b   1.000
_cell.length_c   1.000
_cell.angle_alpha   90.00
_cell.angle_beta   90.00
_cell.angle_gamma   90.00
#
_symmetry.space_group_name_H-M   'P 1'
#
loop_
_entity.id
_entity.type
_entity.pdbx_description
1 polymer ?
#
loop_
_entity_poly.entity_id
_entity_poly.type
_entity_poly.pdbx_seq_one_letter_code
_entity_poly.pdbx_strand_id
1 'polypeptide(L)'
;FTALNIPEHHPARDMQDTFFIDPTTVLRTHTSNGQIHLMENEDPPIRYIVPGRVYRNEAIGYKSYCLFHQVEGIYINENVSFGQLKGCLEFFVRQMFGSNKKMRFRPSYFPFTEPSAEVDIWDDERHEWMEILGCGMVDPAVLDNVGYDSKKWHGYAFGMGVERIAMLKHKINDIRLF
;
A
#
# COMPACT_ATOMS: atom_id res chain seq x y z
N PHE A 1 0.18 14.69 1.76
CA PHE A 1 0.49 14.53 0.32
C PHE A 1 1.94 14.90 0.01
N THR A 2 2.37 16.11 0.33
CA THR A 2 3.71 16.62 -0.04
C THR A 2 4.85 15.73 0.47
N ALA A 3 4.82 15.32 1.74
CA ALA A 3 5.83 14.42 2.31
C ALA A 3 5.89 13.04 1.63
N LEU A 4 4.80 12.60 1.02
CA LEU A 4 4.71 11.37 0.22
C LEU A 4 5.03 11.60 -1.28
N ASN A 5 5.70 12.69 -1.61
CA ASN A 5 6.07 13.02 -3.00
C ASN A 5 4.85 13.13 -3.95
N ILE A 6 3.69 13.54 -3.42
CA ILE A 6 2.46 13.78 -4.21
C ILE A 6 2.33 15.29 -4.44
N PRO A 7 2.70 15.82 -5.62
CA PRO A 7 2.66 17.24 -5.92
C PRO A 7 1.23 17.78 -6.01
N GLU A 8 1.07 19.11 -5.98
CA GLU A 8 -0.25 19.76 -5.95
C GLU A 8 -1.15 19.39 -7.14
N HIS A 9 -0.57 19.18 -8.30
CA HIS A 9 -1.30 18.85 -9.53
C HIS A 9 -1.40 17.34 -9.81
N HIS A 10 -1.06 16.49 -8.84
CA HIS A 10 -1.15 15.05 -9.02
C HIS A 10 -2.62 14.59 -9.04
N PRO A 11 -3.04 13.72 -9.99
CA PRO A 11 -4.43 13.24 -10.08
C PRO A 11 -4.98 12.64 -8.78
N ALA A 12 -4.13 12.02 -7.96
CA ALA A 12 -4.53 11.47 -6.65
C ALA A 12 -5.04 12.53 -5.65
N ARG A 13 -4.80 13.82 -5.92
CA ARG A 13 -5.39 14.94 -5.16
C ARG A 13 -6.72 15.42 -5.74
N ASP A 14 -7.17 14.83 -6.84
CA ASP A 14 -8.41 15.22 -7.46
C ASP A 14 -9.61 14.88 -6.54
N MET A 15 -10.59 15.75 -6.51
CA MET A 15 -11.85 15.54 -5.78
C MET A 15 -12.63 14.31 -6.28
N GLN A 16 -12.29 13.79 -7.46
CA GLN A 16 -12.87 12.56 -7.99
C GLN A 16 -12.47 11.32 -7.16
N ASP A 17 -11.27 11.31 -6.57
CA ASP A 17 -10.74 10.15 -5.84
C ASP A 17 -10.59 10.40 -4.33
N THR A 18 -10.74 11.67 -3.87
CA THR A 18 -10.48 12.07 -2.49
C THR A 18 -11.68 12.80 -1.89
N PHE A 19 -12.07 12.42 -0.67
CA PHE A 19 -13.05 13.19 0.10
C PHE A 19 -12.37 14.33 0.84
N PHE A 20 -12.76 15.57 0.50
CA PHE A 20 -12.35 16.78 1.18
C PHE A 20 -13.38 17.19 2.23
N ILE A 21 -12.91 17.49 3.45
CA ILE A 21 -13.71 18.10 4.50
C ILE A 21 -13.71 19.62 4.31
N ASP A 22 -12.55 20.17 3.97
CA ASP A 22 -12.31 21.55 3.59
C ASP A 22 -11.16 21.62 2.56
N PRO A 23 -10.80 22.80 2.02
CA PRO A 23 -9.74 22.90 1.00
C PRO A 23 -8.37 22.34 1.41
N THR A 24 -8.10 22.16 2.70
CA THR A 24 -6.81 21.73 3.25
C THR A 24 -6.88 20.40 4.01
N THR A 25 -8.08 19.93 4.33
CA THR A 25 -8.32 18.74 5.14
C THR A 25 -9.03 17.66 4.34
N VAL A 26 -8.44 16.46 4.30
CA VAL A 26 -8.98 15.31 3.57
C VAL A 26 -9.22 14.12 4.49
N LEU A 27 -10.14 13.25 4.11
CA LEU A 27 -10.16 11.89 4.61
C LEU A 27 -9.03 11.11 3.92
N ARG A 28 -8.17 10.45 4.70
CA ARG A 28 -7.00 9.77 4.14
C ARG A 28 -7.39 8.68 3.14
N THR A 29 -6.74 8.69 1.99
CA THR A 29 -6.98 7.73 0.89
C THR A 29 -6.17 6.44 1.03
N HIS A 30 -5.15 6.46 1.89
CA HIS A 30 -4.28 5.33 2.23
C HIS A 30 -3.66 5.55 3.62
N THR A 31 -3.05 4.52 4.19
CA THR A 31 -2.41 4.61 5.51
C THR A 31 -0.94 5.07 5.44
N SER A 32 -0.42 5.41 4.26
CA SER A 32 0.98 5.85 4.03
C SER A 32 1.34 7.15 4.76
N ASN A 33 0.35 7.97 5.14
CA ASN A 33 0.60 9.11 6.01
C ASN A 33 1.18 8.68 7.39
N GLY A 34 0.84 7.48 7.84
CA GLY A 34 1.40 6.90 9.06
C GLY A 34 2.89 6.60 8.97
N GLN A 35 3.40 6.28 7.77
CA GLN A 35 4.84 6.11 7.55
C GLN A 35 5.59 7.42 7.79
N ILE A 36 5.06 8.55 7.31
CA ILE A 36 5.66 9.86 7.51
C ILE A 36 5.73 10.20 8.99
N HIS A 37 4.59 10.10 9.71
CA HIS A 37 4.57 10.37 11.15
C HIS A 37 5.49 9.45 11.95
N LEU A 38 5.63 8.19 11.53
CA LEU A 38 6.56 7.26 12.15
C LEU A 38 8.01 7.72 11.93
N MET A 39 8.40 8.01 10.68
CA MET A 39 9.76 8.43 10.35
C MET A 39 10.14 9.80 10.92
N GLU A 40 9.18 10.69 11.17
CA GLU A 40 9.40 11.97 11.85
C GLU A 40 9.70 11.82 13.34
N ASN A 41 9.36 10.68 13.95
CA ASN A 41 9.47 10.47 15.41
C ASN A 41 10.41 9.33 15.81
N GLU A 42 10.87 8.53 14.88
CA GLU A 42 11.72 7.37 15.13
C GLU A 42 12.98 7.43 14.27
N ASP A 43 14.09 7.00 14.81
CA ASP A 43 15.34 6.84 14.06
C ASP A 43 15.41 5.45 13.40
N PRO A 44 15.97 5.32 12.16
CA PRO A 44 16.20 3.99 11.58
C PRO A 44 17.25 3.18 12.35
N PRO A 45 17.15 1.83 12.33
CA PRO A 45 16.26 1.03 11.49
C PRO A 45 14.84 0.93 12.04
N ILE A 46 13.83 0.99 11.16
CA ILE A 46 12.41 0.87 11.53
C ILE A 46 11.73 -0.29 10.82
N ARG A 47 10.76 -0.90 11.50
CA ARG A 47 9.90 -1.97 10.98
C ARG A 47 8.54 -1.90 11.64
N TYR A 48 7.55 -1.44 10.90
CA TYR A 48 6.22 -1.22 11.43
C TYR A 48 5.12 -1.66 10.46
N ILE A 49 3.95 -1.91 11.01
CA ILE A 49 2.70 -2.00 10.27
C ILE A 49 1.76 -0.89 10.75
N VAL A 50 1.04 -0.29 9.81
CA VAL A 50 0.13 0.84 10.04
C VAL A 50 -1.26 0.42 9.57
N PRO A 51 -2.11 -0.14 10.44
CA PRO A 51 -3.49 -0.44 10.10
C PRO A 51 -4.37 0.81 10.23
N GLY A 52 -5.40 0.91 9.39
CA GLY A 52 -6.36 1.99 9.55
C GLY A 52 -7.44 2.00 8.49
N ARG A 53 -8.50 2.77 8.78
CA ARG A 53 -9.55 3.07 7.80
C ARG A 53 -9.04 4.05 6.76
N VAL A 54 -9.46 3.84 5.53
CA VAL A 54 -9.17 4.72 4.40
C VAL A 54 -10.44 4.98 3.60
N TYR A 55 -10.43 6.08 2.86
CA TYR A 55 -11.62 6.59 2.18
C TYR A 55 -11.24 6.96 0.76
N ARG A 56 -12.02 6.48 -0.21
CA ARG A 56 -11.85 6.83 -1.63
C ARG A 56 -13.18 7.15 -2.25
N ASN A 57 -13.24 8.22 -3.01
CA ASN A 57 -14.44 8.62 -3.72
C ASN A 57 -14.62 7.82 -5.01
N GLU A 58 -14.83 6.52 -4.84
CA GLU A 58 -15.03 5.58 -5.95
C GLU A 58 -16.49 5.16 -6.06
N ALA A 59 -16.88 4.74 -7.26
CA ALA A 59 -18.21 4.17 -7.47
C ALA A 59 -18.38 2.88 -6.65
N ILE A 60 -19.43 2.82 -5.85
CA ILE A 60 -19.74 1.66 -5.03
C ILE A 60 -20.18 0.49 -5.91
N GLY A 61 -19.52 -0.65 -5.75
CA GLY A 61 -19.78 -1.88 -6.47
C GLY A 61 -19.38 -3.12 -5.64
N TYR A 62 -19.52 -4.27 -6.23
CA TYR A 62 -19.15 -5.51 -5.54
C TYR A 62 -17.65 -5.68 -5.29
N LYS A 63 -16.79 -4.96 -6.04
CA LYS A 63 -15.32 -4.95 -5.90
C LYS A 63 -14.79 -3.69 -5.22
N SER A 64 -15.58 -2.62 -5.07
CA SER A 64 -15.14 -1.30 -4.58
C SER A 64 -16.14 -0.71 -3.62
N TYR A 65 -15.64 -0.13 -2.55
CA TYR A 65 -16.42 0.61 -1.56
C TYR A 65 -15.68 1.88 -1.14
N CYS A 66 -16.41 2.92 -0.80
CA CYS A 66 -15.83 4.22 -0.46
C CYS A 66 -15.10 4.27 0.89
N LEU A 67 -15.32 3.28 1.74
CA LEU A 67 -14.67 3.10 3.04
C LEU A 67 -14.17 1.65 3.14
N PHE A 68 -12.89 1.47 3.43
CA PHE A 68 -12.31 0.15 3.67
C PHE A 68 -11.13 0.24 4.64
N HIS A 69 -10.57 -0.90 5.02
CA HIS A 69 -9.42 -0.96 5.91
C HIS A 69 -8.17 -1.33 5.10
N GLN A 70 -7.09 -0.65 5.42
CA GLN A 70 -5.77 -0.93 4.85
C GLN A 70 -4.79 -1.28 5.96
N VAL A 71 -3.91 -2.23 5.67
CA VAL A 71 -2.69 -2.47 6.46
C VAL A 71 -1.52 -2.15 5.56
N GLU A 72 -0.69 -1.25 6.02
CA GLU A 72 0.54 -0.87 5.35
C GLU A 72 1.74 -1.30 6.18
N GLY A 73 2.76 -1.84 5.52
CA GLY A 73 4.02 -2.19 6.15
C GLY A 73 5.15 -1.32 5.63
N ILE A 74 6.08 -0.95 6.52
CA ILE A 74 7.31 -0.24 6.18
C ILE A 74 8.50 -0.90 6.86
N TYR A 75 9.58 -1.07 6.12
CA TYR A 75 10.88 -1.49 6.64
C TYR A 75 11.97 -0.60 6.06
N ILE A 76 12.77 0.02 6.94
CA ILE A 76 13.92 0.85 6.55
C ILE A 76 15.16 0.36 7.30
N ASN A 77 16.27 0.17 6.57
CA ASN A 77 17.58 -0.19 7.11
C ASN A 77 18.67 0.22 6.09
N GLU A 78 19.94 0.00 6.40
CA GLU A 78 21.06 0.36 5.51
C GLU A 78 21.11 -0.47 4.22
N ASN A 79 20.78 -1.75 4.27
CA ASN A 79 20.91 -2.68 3.13
C ASN A 79 19.57 -3.35 2.80
N VAL A 80 18.62 -2.56 2.29
CA VAL A 80 17.31 -3.06 1.89
C VAL A 80 17.21 -3.16 0.37
N SER A 81 16.64 -4.26 -0.12
CA SER A 81 16.51 -4.51 -1.55
C SER A 81 15.09 -4.91 -1.95
N PHE A 82 14.77 -4.72 -3.22
CA PHE A 82 13.52 -5.20 -3.82
C PHE A 82 13.37 -6.73 -3.73
N GLY A 83 14.49 -7.46 -3.73
CA GLY A 83 14.50 -8.91 -3.52
C GLY A 83 14.00 -9.31 -2.13
N GLN A 84 14.35 -8.55 -1.10
CA GLN A 84 13.85 -8.78 0.27
C GLN A 84 12.34 -8.48 0.36
N LEU A 85 11.88 -7.40 -0.27
CA LEU A 85 10.45 -7.11 -0.39
C LEU A 85 9.68 -8.27 -1.04
N LYS A 86 10.17 -8.77 -2.19
CA LYS A 86 9.58 -9.93 -2.86
C LYS A 86 9.51 -11.14 -1.95
N GLY A 87 10.59 -11.49 -1.28
CA GLY A 87 10.64 -12.64 -0.36
C GLY A 87 9.65 -12.49 0.81
N CYS A 88 9.53 -11.29 1.37
CA CYS A 88 8.57 -10.98 2.42
C CYS A 88 7.12 -11.20 1.94
N LEU A 89 6.77 -10.68 0.77
CA LEU A 89 5.42 -10.79 0.23
C LEU A 89 5.09 -12.20 -0.27
N GLU A 90 6.07 -12.93 -0.82
CA GLU A 90 5.90 -14.35 -1.15
C GLU A 90 5.63 -15.18 0.10
N PHE A 91 6.35 -14.92 1.18
CA PHE A 91 6.12 -15.57 2.47
C PHE A 91 4.70 -15.27 2.98
N PHE A 92 4.27 -14.00 2.94
CA PHE A 92 2.92 -13.60 3.32
C PHE A 92 1.85 -14.35 2.52
N VAL A 93 1.96 -14.37 1.19
CA VAL A 93 0.97 -15.05 0.33
C VAL A 93 0.90 -16.54 0.63
N ARG A 94 2.05 -17.20 0.83
CA ARG A 94 2.08 -18.64 1.19
C ARG A 94 1.41 -18.91 2.54
N GLN A 95 1.64 -18.06 3.54
CA GLN A 95 1.03 -18.22 4.86
C GLN A 95 -0.49 -17.94 4.84
N MET A 96 -0.92 -16.95 4.06
CA MET A 96 -2.31 -16.51 4.02
C MET A 96 -3.19 -17.40 3.14
N PHE A 97 -2.67 -17.84 1.98
CA PHE A 97 -3.45 -18.50 0.93
C PHE A 97 -2.96 -19.93 0.59
N GLY A 98 -1.88 -20.39 1.24
CA GLY A 98 -1.31 -21.71 1.00
C GLY A 98 -0.09 -21.71 0.07
N SER A 99 0.77 -22.73 0.23
CA SER A 99 2.08 -22.81 -0.45
C SER A 99 2.01 -22.90 -1.98
N ASN A 100 0.89 -23.39 -2.52
CA ASN A 100 0.69 -23.61 -3.95
C ASN A 100 -0.03 -22.45 -4.66
N LYS A 101 -0.34 -21.35 -3.93
CA LYS A 101 -1.05 -20.22 -4.51
C LYS A 101 -0.20 -19.53 -5.57
N LYS A 102 -0.72 -19.43 -6.77
CA LYS A 102 -0.04 -18.71 -7.86
C LYS A 102 -0.08 -17.23 -7.58
N MET A 103 1.07 -16.58 -7.67
CA MET A 103 1.21 -15.14 -7.53
C MET A 103 2.11 -14.56 -8.62
N ARG A 104 1.97 -13.28 -8.87
CA ARG A 104 2.87 -12.54 -9.76
C ARG A 104 3.06 -11.11 -9.28
N PHE A 105 4.20 -10.52 -9.61
CA PHE A 105 4.47 -9.10 -9.49
C PHE A 105 4.26 -8.44 -10.85
N ARG A 106 3.52 -7.34 -10.89
CA ARG A 106 3.37 -6.49 -12.06
C ARG A 106 4.03 -5.14 -11.80
N PRO A 107 4.81 -4.57 -12.74
CA PRO A 107 5.24 -3.18 -12.61
C PRO A 107 4.04 -2.25 -12.43
N SER A 108 4.20 -1.27 -11.55
CA SER A 108 3.20 -0.24 -11.27
C SER A 108 3.89 1.09 -10.96
N TYR A 109 3.10 2.10 -10.67
CA TYR A 109 3.60 3.42 -10.30
C TYR A 109 2.87 3.93 -9.05
N PHE A 110 3.66 4.34 -8.05
CA PHE A 110 3.18 5.12 -6.91
C PHE A 110 4.14 6.28 -6.67
N PRO A 111 3.66 7.49 -6.33
CA PRO A 111 4.53 8.67 -6.17
C PRO A 111 5.59 8.53 -5.07
N PHE A 112 5.35 7.64 -4.11
CA PHE A 112 6.17 7.45 -2.91
C PHE A 112 7.05 6.19 -2.94
N THR A 113 7.06 5.46 -4.08
CA THR A 113 7.93 4.29 -4.25
C THR A 113 8.53 4.22 -5.65
N GLU A 114 9.81 3.78 -5.74
CA GLU A 114 10.53 3.52 -7.00
C GLU A 114 11.63 2.47 -6.78
N PRO A 115 11.61 1.30 -7.45
CA PRO A 115 10.53 0.81 -8.32
C PRO A 115 9.27 0.41 -7.53
N SER A 116 8.14 0.49 -8.25
CA SER A 116 6.83 0.11 -7.71
C SER A 116 6.30 -1.15 -8.39
N ALA A 117 5.52 -1.93 -7.66
CA ALA A 117 4.84 -3.11 -8.19
C ALA A 117 3.49 -3.33 -7.51
N GLU A 118 2.63 -4.05 -8.19
CA GLU A 118 1.43 -4.65 -7.64
C GLU A 118 1.57 -6.16 -7.57
N VAL A 119 0.97 -6.77 -6.57
CA VAL A 119 0.94 -8.23 -6.40
C VAL A 119 -0.46 -8.73 -6.69
N ASP A 120 -0.53 -9.65 -7.65
CA ASP A 120 -1.74 -10.38 -7.96
C ASP A 120 -1.61 -11.84 -7.50
N ILE A 121 -2.73 -12.42 -7.07
CA ILE A 121 -2.87 -13.86 -6.88
C ILE A 121 -3.94 -14.41 -7.83
N TRP A 122 -3.79 -15.67 -8.20
CA TRP A 122 -4.78 -16.34 -9.04
C TRP A 122 -6.00 -16.76 -8.21
N ASP A 123 -7.18 -16.33 -8.62
CA ASP A 123 -8.45 -16.79 -8.07
C ASP A 123 -8.92 -18.00 -8.87
N ASP A 124 -8.90 -19.19 -8.24
CA ASP A 124 -9.25 -20.45 -8.88
C ASP A 124 -10.77 -20.58 -9.15
N GLU A 125 -11.61 -19.83 -8.43
CA GLU A 125 -13.06 -19.84 -8.64
C GLU A 125 -13.50 -18.94 -9.78
N ARG A 126 -12.90 -17.74 -9.85
CA ARG A 126 -13.21 -16.74 -10.88
C ARG A 126 -12.40 -16.92 -12.16
N HIS A 127 -11.35 -17.76 -12.13
CA HIS A 127 -10.40 -17.95 -13.21
C HIS A 127 -9.77 -16.62 -13.68
N GLU A 128 -9.42 -15.74 -12.72
CA GLU A 128 -8.81 -14.45 -13.00
C GLU A 128 -7.69 -14.10 -12.00
N TRP A 129 -6.83 -13.17 -12.41
CA TRP A 129 -5.84 -12.57 -11.51
C TRP A 129 -6.51 -11.48 -10.68
N MET A 130 -6.33 -11.55 -9.36
CA MET A 130 -6.83 -10.57 -8.41
C MET A 130 -5.67 -9.84 -7.75
N GLU A 131 -5.62 -8.53 -7.95
CA GLU A 131 -4.70 -7.66 -7.21
C GLU A 131 -5.04 -7.67 -5.73
N ILE A 132 -4.02 -7.88 -4.89
CA ILE A 132 -4.17 -7.93 -3.44
C ILE A 132 -3.45 -6.82 -2.70
N LEU A 133 -2.37 -6.27 -3.26
CA LEU A 133 -1.59 -5.19 -2.64
C LEU A 133 -0.72 -4.45 -3.65
N GLY A 134 -0.40 -3.20 -3.31
CA GLY A 134 0.67 -2.44 -3.93
C GLY A 134 1.92 -2.44 -3.06
N CYS A 135 3.10 -2.34 -3.67
CA CYS A 135 4.37 -2.34 -2.96
C CYS A 135 5.48 -1.63 -3.76
N GLY A 136 6.60 -1.34 -3.11
CA GLY A 136 7.77 -0.78 -3.78
C GLY A 136 8.89 -0.42 -2.81
N MET A 137 10.02 -0.03 -3.38
CA MET A 137 11.09 0.60 -2.60
C MET A 137 10.67 2.03 -2.27
N VAL A 138 10.89 2.47 -1.03
CA VAL A 138 10.57 3.84 -0.62
C VAL A 138 11.39 4.81 -1.47
N ASP A 139 10.71 5.79 -2.07
CA ASP A 139 11.38 6.78 -2.91
C ASP A 139 12.38 7.61 -2.06
N PRO A 140 13.61 7.83 -2.55
CA PRO A 140 14.61 8.64 -1.86
C PRO A 140 14.08 10.01 -1.42
N ALA A 141 13.23 10.65 -2.22
CA ALA A 141 12.64 11.95 -1.87
C ALA A 141 11.75 11.86 -0.63
N VAL A 142 11.08 10.74 -0.39
CA VAL A 142 10.27 10.53 0.83
C VAL A 142 11.17 10.45 2.06
N LEU A 143 12.31 9.75 1.96
CA LEU A 143 13.30 9.66 3.04
C LEU A 143 13.91 11.03 3.34
N ASP A 144 14.31 11.77 2.31
CA ASP A 144 14.88 13.12 2.46
C ASP A 144 13.86 14.10 3.03
N ASN A 145 12.58 14.00 2.67
CA ASN A 145 11.50 14.85 3.19
C ASN A 145 11.29 14.70 4.71
N VAL A 146 11.63 13.56 5.28
CA VAL A 146 11.54 13.32 6.75
C VAL A 146 12.90 13.47 7.46
N GLY A 147 13.95 13.90 6.74
CA GLY A 147 15.28 14.15 7.29
C GLY A 147 16.19 12.92 7.37
N TYR A 148 15.83 11.82 6.75
CA TYR A 148 16.70 10.65 6.63
C TYR A 148 17.69 10.84 5.46
N ASP A 149 18.94 10.43 5.64
CA ASP A 149 19.92 10.39 4.54
C ASP A 149 19.59 9.23 3.59
N SER A 150 18.99 9.56 2.44
CA SER A 150 18.59 8.57 1.43
C SER A 150 19.76 7.85 0.74
N LYS A 151 21.01 8.32 0.93
CA LYS A 151 22.22 7.59 0.49
C LYS A 151 22.60 6.47 1.44
N LYS A 152 22.23 6.58 2.69
CA LYS A 152 22.52 5.60 3.74
C LYS A 152 21.33 4.66 3.97
N TRP A 153 20.14 5.21 4.05
CA TRP A 153 18.94 4.49 4.41
C TRP A 153 18.12 4.11 3.18
N HIS A 154 17.69 2.87 3.15
CA HIS A 154 16.84 2.33 2.09
C HIS A 154 15.65 1.63 2.73
N GLY A 155 14.54 1.56 2.03
CA GLY A 155 13.37 0.91 2.58
C GLY A 155 12.45 0.34 1.53
N TYR A 156 11.56 -0.52 1.96
CA TYR A 156 10.41 -0.93 1.17
C TYR A 156 9.13 -0.73 1.96
N ALA A 157 8.04 -0.54 1.22
CA ALA A 157 6.71 -0.45 1.76
C ALA A 157 5.73 -1.28 0.93
N PHE A 158 4.63 -1.68 1.56
CA PHE A 158 3.50 -2.34 0.90
C PHE A 158 2.20 -1.94 1.59
N GLY A 159 1.11 -1.91 0.82
CA GLY A 159 -0.23 -1.61 1.36
C GLY A 159 -1.26 -2.58 0.80
N MET A 160 -2.05 -3.20 1.67
CA MET A 160 -3.08 -4.16 1.30
C MET A 160 -4.45 -3.79 1.87
N GLY A 161 -5.51 -3.98 1.08
CA GLY A 161 -6.89 -3.84 1.53
C GLY A 161 -7.33 -5.09 2.29
N VAL A 162 -7.74 -4.92 3.56
CA VAL A 162 -8.11 -6.02 4.45
C VAL A 162 -9.33 -6.77 3.91
N GLU A 163 -10.35 -6.03 3.45
CA GLU A 163 -11.57 -6.61 2.90
C GLU A 163 -11.29 -7.47 1.67
N ARG A 164 -10.39 -7.03 0.77
CA ARG A 164 -10.03 -7.81 -0.42
C ARG A 164 -9.33 -9.13 -0.06
N ILE A 165 -8.43 -9.11 0.91
CA ILE A 165 -7.78 -10.31 1.46
C ILE A 165 -8.84 -11.25 2.07
N ALA A 166 -9.75 -10.70 2.87
CA ALA A 166 -10.82 -11.45 3.51
C ALA A 166 -11.79 -12.06 2.49
N MET A 167 -12.19 -11.30 1.46
CA MET A 167 -13.02 -11.80 0.36
C MET A 167 -12.40 -13.03 -0.31
N LEU A 168 -11.11 -12.95 -0.65
CA LEU A 168 -10.41 -14.07 -1.29
C LEU A 168 -10.24 -15.27 -0.35
N LYS A 169 -9.94 -15.03 0.92
CA LYS A 169 -9.72 -16.08 1.91
C LYS A 169 -11.01 -16.82 2.29
N HIS A 170 -12.12 -16.07 2.40
CA HIS A 170 -13.41 -16.59 2.87
C HIS A 170 -14.44 -16.77 1.76
N LYS A 171 -14.04 -16.57 0.48
CA LYS A 171 -14.89 -16.74 -0.70
C LYS A 171 -16.13 -15.83 -0.69
N ILE A 172 -15.94 -14.60 -0.21
CA ILE A 172 -16.98 -13.58 -0.18
C ILE A 172 -16.96 -12.84 -1.53
N ASN A 173 -18.10 -12.72 -2.18
CA ASN A 173 -18.18 -12.19 -3.54
C ASN A 173 -18.51 -10.70 -3.62
N ASP A 174 -18.82 -10.07 -2.50
CA ASP A 174 -19.28 -8.69 -2.46
C ASP A 174 -18.67 -7.96 -1.25
N ILE A 175 -17.88 -6.90 -1.52
CA ILE A 175 -17.23 -6.09 -0.48
C ILE A 175 -18.25 -5.34 0.40
N ARG A 176 -19.48 -5.13 -0.08
CA ARG A 176 -20.54 -4.44 0.65
C ARG A 176 -21.11 -5.27 1.81
N LEU A 177 -20.65 -6.50 1.98
CA LEU A 177 -21.02 -7.37 3.11
C LEU A 177 -20.16 -7.11 4.36
N PHE A 178 -19.12 -6.29 4.27
CA PHE A 178 -18.31 -5.80 5.38
C PHE A 178 -18.82 -4.42 5.83
#